data_3f50f46633d1be6170835817434cf91a
#
_entry.id   3f50f46633d1be6170835817434cf91a
#
_cell.length_a   1.000
_cell.length_b   1.000
_cell.length_c   1.000
_cell.angle_alpha   90.00
_cell.angle_beta   90.00
_cell.angle_gamma   90.00
#
_symmetry.space_group_name_H-M   'P 1'
#
loop_
_entity.id
_entity.type
_entity.pdbx_description
1 polymer ?
#
loop_
_entity_poly.entity_id
_entity_poly.type
_entity_poly.pdbx_seq_one_letter_code
_entity_poly.pdbx_strand_id
1 'polypeptide(L)'
;MFLRAWGIARSLVMYHGVPGRHRRMLRLYGEFLRPGDVAFDIGAHVGSRVRAWRRLGAHVVAVEPQPDCLRVLRLFFGRDPGVAIVPLAAG
;
A
#
# COMPACT_ATOMS: atom_id res chain seq x y z
N MET A 1 16.01 16.60 4.17
CA MET A 1 15.43 15.66 5.14
C MET A 1 14.09 16.13 5.69
N PHE A 2 13.98 17.37 6.16
CA PHE A 2 12.73 17.91 6.68
C PHE A 2 11.59 17.88 5.65
N LEU A 3 11.84 18.27 4.40
CA LEU A 3 10.84 18.27 3.35
C LEU A 3 10.38 16.86 2.98
N ARG A 4 11.30 15.87 3.02
CA ARG A 4 10.96 14.47 2.76
C ARG A 4 10.06 13.92 3.87
N ALA A 5 10.40 14.20 5.13
CA ALA A 5 9.59 13.77 6.27
C ALA A 5 8.19 14.38 6.19
N TRP A 6 8.09 15.66 5.83
CA TRP A 6 6.81 16.33 5.64
C TRP A 6 6.01 15.69 4.50
N GLY A 7 6.68 15.37 3.37
CA GLY A 7 6.03 14.72 2.23
C GLY A 7 5.45 13.35 2.60
N ILE A 8 6.20 12.55 3.37
CA ILE A 8 5.72 11.25 3.84
C ILE A 8 4.55 11.41 4.80
N ALA A 9 4.65 12.34 5.76
CA ALA A 9 3.56 12.60 6.70
C ALA A 9 2.29 13.02 5.97
N ARG A 10 2.42 13.91 4.98
CA ARG A 10 1.31 14.34 4.16
C ARG A 10 0.69 13.18 3.39
N SER A 11 1.52 12.33 2.80
CA SER A 11 1.05 11.15 2.07
C SER A 11 0.29 10.20 2.99
N LEU A 12 0.78 9.98 4.21
CA LEU A 12 0.08 9.14 5.18
C LEU A 12 -1.30 9.69 5.51
N VAL A 13 -1.39 11.00 5.74
CA VAL A 13 -2.69 11.64 6.02
C VAL A 13 -3.62 11.50 4.82
N MET A 14 -3.12 11.75 3.61
CA MET A 14 -3.94 11.67 2.39
C MET A 14 -4.41 10.26 2.08
N TYR A 15 -3.54 9.26 2.26
CA TYR A 15 -3.84 7.89 1.82
C TYR A 15 -4.42 7.01 2.92
N HIS A 16 -4.13 7.29 4.18
CA HIS A 16 -4.61 6.47 5.30
C HIS A 16 -5.55 7.21 6.24
N GLY A 17 -5.46 8.57 6.28
CA GLY A 17 -6.21 9.37 7.23
C GLY A 17 -7.49 10.00 6.69
N VAL A 18 -7.75 9.94 5.38
CA VAL A 18 -8.94 10.57 4.79
C VAL A 18 -10.18 9.73 5.09
N PRO A 19 -11.19 10.28 5.78
CA PRO A 19 -12.39 9.52 6.09
C PRO A 19 -13.08 9.00 4.82
N GLY A 20 -13.47 7.76 4.84
CA GLY A 20 -14.20 7.12 3.77
C GLY A 20 -13.35 6.64 2.59
N ARG A 21 -12.07 7.04 2.49
CA ARG A 21 -11.20 6.62 1.38
C ARG A 21 -10.99 5.12 1.36
N HIS A 22 -10.65 4.54 2.50
CA HIS A 22 -10.45 3.09 2.63
C HIS A 22 -11.74 2.33 2.28
N ARG A 23 -12.87 2.80 2.77
CA ARG A 23 -14.16 2.19 2.49
C ARG A 23 -14.50 2.21 1.01
N ARG A 24 -14.21 3.34 0.32
CA ARG A 24 -14.41 3.44 -1.13
C ARG A 24 -13.53 2.46 -1.89
N MET A 25 -12.27 2.32 -1.46
CA MET A 25 -11.36 1.33 -2.06
C MET A 25 -11.86 -0.09 -1.88
N LEU A 26 -12.36 -0.43 -0.69
CA LEU A 26 -12.92 -1.76 -0.44
C LEU A 26 -14.10 -2.06 -1.35
N ARG A 27 -14.97 -1.08 -1.58
CA ARG A 27 -16.10 -1.26 -2.48
C ARG A 27 -15.66 -1.45 -3.93
N LEU A 28 -14.74 -0.61 -4.40
CA LEU A 28 -14.25 -0.68 -5.77
C LEU A 28 -13.53 -1.98 -6.05
N TYR A 29 -12.50 -2.26 -5.26
CA TYR A 29 -11.66 -3.44 -5.50
C TYR A 29 -12.34 -4.74 -5.10
N GLY A 30 -13.31 -4.68 -4.19
CA GLY A 30 -14.10 -5.85 -3.81
C GLY A 30 -14.90 -6.47 -4.95
N GLU A 31 -15.11 -5.73 -6.04
CA GLU A 31 -15.75 -6.27 -7.24
C GLU A 31 -14.80 -7.15 -8.05
N PHE A 32 -13.49 -6.98 -7.89
CA PHE A 32 -12.47 -7.65 -8.69
C PHE A 32 -11.65 -8.67 -7.92
N LEU A 33 -11.38 -8.39 -6.65
CA LEU A 33 -10.49 -9.22 -5.83
C LEU A 33 -11.28 -10.19 -4.95
N ARG A 34 -10.82 -11.42 -4.93
CA ARG A 34 -11.35 -12.47 -4.05
C ARG A 34 -10.28 -12.90 -3.07
N PRO A 35 -10.64 -13.43 -1.89
CA PRO A 35 -9.67 -14.02 -0.98
C PRO A 35 -8.78 -15.04 -1.68
N GLY A 36 -7.48 -14.95 -1.45
CA GLY A 36 -6.49 -15.82 -2.06
C GLY A 36 -5.93 -15.34 -3.39
N ASP A 37 -6.52 -14.32 -4.01
CA ASP A 37 -5.97 -13.71 -5.21
C ASP A 37 -4.61 -13.10 -4.95
N VAL A 38 -3.77 -13.03 -6.00
CA VAL A 38 -2.50 -12.32 -5.96
C VAL A 38 -2.62 -11.04 -6.76
N ALA A 39 -2.31 -9.91 -6.13
CA ALA A 39 -2.40 -8.60 -6.77
C ALA A 39 -1.05 -7.88 -6.70
N PHE A 40 -0.66 -7.27 -7.80
CA PHE A 40 0.58 -6.50 -7.90
C PHE A 40 0.27 -5.01 -7.82
N ASP A 41 0.84 -4.34 -6.82
CA ASP A 41 0.72 -2.90 -6.67
C ASP A 41 2.01 -2.23 -7.11
N ILE A 42 2.03 -1.80 -8.36
CA ILE A 42 3.20 -1.15 -8.94
C ILE A 42 3.15 0.33 -8.58
N GLY A 43 4.21 0.80 -7.91
CA GLY A 43 4.20 2.13 -7.30
C GLY A 43 3.34 2.15 -6.06
N ALA A 44 3.57 1.21 -5.13
CA ALA A 44 2.72 1.02 -3.96
C ALA A 44 2.69 2.23 -3.01
N HIS A 45 3.70 3.09 -3.10
CA HIS A 45 3.80 4.31 -2.31
C HIS A 45 3.75 3.99 -0.80
N VAL A 46 2.81 4.55 -0.05
CA VAL A 46 2.67 4.29 1.38
C VAL A 46 1.64 3.21 1.73
N GLY A 47 1.11 2.53 0.71
CA GLY A 47 0.36 1.28 0.90
C GLY A 47 -1.14 1.42 1.11
N SER A 48 -1.78 2.48 0.60
CA SER A 48 -3.23 2.60 0.74
C SER A 48 -3.98 1.50 0.01
N ARG A 49 -3.53 1.14 -1.21
CA ARG A 49 -4.10 0.00 -1.95
C ARG A 49 -3.74 -1.32 -1.30
N VAL A 50 -2.50 -1.46 -0.85
CA VAL A 50 -2.05 -2.67 -0.14
C VAL A 50 -2.97 -2.96 1.04
N ARG A 51 -3.27 -1.94 1.84
CA ARG A 51 -4.16 -2.06 2.99
C ARG A 51 -5.55 -2.57 2.57
N ALA A 52 -6.12 -1.96 1.53
CA ALA A 52 -7.45 -2.34 1.05
C ALA A 52 -7.46 -3.77 0.50
N TRP A 53 -6.48 -4.11 -0.33
CA TRP A 53 -6.40 -5.43 -0.95
C TRP A 53 -6.15 -6.54 0.07
N ARG A 54 -5.33 -6.27 1.09
CA ARG A 54 -5.14 -7.23 2.18
C ARG A 54 -6.43 -7.45 2.97
N ARG A 55 -7.19 -6.39 3.19
CA ARG A 55 -8.49 -6.49 3.87
C ARG A 55 -9.47 -7.36 3.07
N LEU A 56 -9.36 -7.34 1.75
CA LEU A 56 -10.17 -8.19 0.86
C LEU A 56 -9.65 -9.63 0.77
N GLY A 57 -8.54 -9.93 1.41
CA GLY A 57 -7.97 -11.27 1.45
C GLY A 57 -6.97 -11.58 0.35
N ALA A 58 -6.62 -10.61 -0.49
CA ALA A 58 -5.63 -10.82 -1.53
C ALA A 58 -4.22 -10.85 -0.95
N HIS A 59 -3.34 -11.66 -1.57
CA HIS A 59 -1.91 -11.56 -1.38
C HIS A 59 -1.38 -10.45 -2.26
N VAL A 60 -0.55 -9.56 -1.73
CA VAL A 60 -0.11 -8.36 -2.44
C VAL A 60 1.40 -8.37 -2.64
N VAL A 61 1.82 -8.12 -3.87
CA VAL A 61 3.21 -7.82 -4.20
C VAL A 61 3.30 -6.31 -4.38
N ALA A 62 3.90 -5.64 -3.42
CA ALA A 62 4.04 -4.18 -3.41
C ALA A 62 5.41 -3.80 -3.97
N VAL A 63 5.42 -3.20 -5.14
CA VAL A 63 6.65 -2.77 -5.83
C VAL A 63 6.80 -1.26 -5.66
N GLU A 64 7.90 -0.84 -5.05
CA GLU A 64 8.12 0.57 -4.75
C GLU A 64 9.62 0.89 -4.77
N PRO A 65 10.08 1.87 -5.59
CA PRO A 65 11.49 2.20 -5.66
C PRO A 65 11.97 3.19 -4.59
N GLN A 66 11.09 4.01 -4.04
CA GLN A 66 11.50 5.11 -3.16
C GLN A 66 11.79 4.63 -1.74
N PRO A 67 13.01 4.91 -1.20
CA PRO A 67 13.40 4.42 0.12
C PRO A 67 12.48 4.86 1.24
N ASP A 68 11.99 6.08 1.21
CA ASP A 68 11.11 6.60 2.27
C ASP A 68 9.77 5.88 2.28
N CYS A 69 9.21 5.64 1.09
CA CYS A 69 7.96 4.88 0.96
C CYS A 69 8.16 3.42 1.38
N LEU A 70 9.31 2.83 1.05
CA LEU A 70 9.64 1.47 1.47
C LEU A 70 9.69 1.33 3.00
N ARG A 71 10.22 2.34 3.69
CA ARG A 71 10.24 2.34 5.17
C ARG A 71 8.83 2.30 5.72
N VAL A 72 7.92 3.08 5.15
CA VAL A 72 6.53 3.11 5.56
C VAL A 72 5.85 1.77 5.28
N LEU A 73 6.05 1.21 4.08
CA LEU A 73 5.51 -0.09 3.73
C LEU A 73 6.00 -1.18 4.69
N ARG A 74 7.29 -1.19 5.00
CA ARG A 74 7.86 -2.17 5.93
C ARG A 74 7.34 -2.00 7.35
N LEU A 75 7.11 -0.75 7.76
CA LEU A 75 6.55 -0.47 9.08
C LEU A 75 5.14 -1.03 9.22
N PHE A 76 4.29 -0.81 8.23
CA PHE A 76 2.89 -1.25 8.30
C PHE A 76 2.69 -2.71 7.90
N PHE A 77 3.46 -3.21 6.93
CA PHE A 77 3.18 -4.51 6.30
C PHE A 77 4.35 -5.49 6.38
N GLY A 78 5.47 -5.10 6.97
CA GLY A 78 6.67 -5.95 6.97
C GLY A 78 6.50 -7.28 7.69
N ARG A 79 5.54 -7.40 8.59
CA ARG A 79 5.24 -8.64 9.32
C ARG A 79 4.03 -9.38 8.76
N ASP A 80 3.38 -8.84 7.74
CA ASP A 80 2.22 -9.48 7.13
C ASP A 80 2.70 -10.52 6.11
N PRO A 81 2.43 -11.81 6.33
CA PRO A 81 2.88 -12.85 5.40
C PRO A 81 2.18 -12.77 4.04
N GLY A 82 1.09 -12.03 3.94
CA GLY A 82 0.38 -11.81 2.68
C GLY A 82 0.90 -10.64 1.86
N VAL A 83 1.98 -9.98 2.30
CA VAL A 83 2.57 -8.85 1.57
C VAL A 83 4.04 -9.13 1.28
N ALA A 84 4.39 -9.13 0.00
CA ALA A 84 5.78 -9.13 -0.44
C ALA A 84 6.15 -7.71 -0.87
N ILE A 85 7.19 -7.15 -0.26
CA ILE A 85 7.66 -5.80 -0.59
C ILE A 85 8.89 -5.91 -1.47
N VAL A 86 8.82 -5.34 -2.67
CA VAL A 86 9.88 -5.42 -3.69
C VAL A 86 10.43 -4.02 -3.94
N PRO A 87 11.69 -3.76 -3.56
CA PRO A 87 12.28 -2.42 -3.63
C PRO A 87 12.93 -2.15 -4.99
N LEU A 88 12.14 -2.10 -6.06
CA LEU A 88 12.67 -1.82 -7.38
C LEU A 88 11.70 -0.99 -8.21
N ALA A 89 12.25 -0.31 -9.22
CA ALA A 89 11.46 0.40 -10.19
C ALA A 89 10.88 -0.57 -11.21
N ALA A 90 9.64 -0.32 -11.62
CA ALA A 90 8.99 -1.05 -12.70
C ALA A 90 9.45 -0.44 -14.04
N GLY A 91 10.04 -1.22 -14.88
CA GLY A 91 10.43 -0.78 -16.22
C GLY A 91 11.90 -0.60 -16.46
#